data_9fb73180c900aa94001b7a36594b82fe
#
_entry.id   9fb73180c900aa94001b7a36594b82fe
#
_cell.length_a   1.000
_cell.length_b   1.000
_cell.length_c   1.000
_cell.angle_alpha   90.00
_cell.angle_beta   90.00
_cell.angle_gamma   90.00
#
_symmetry.space_group_name_H-M   'P 1'
#
loop_
_entity.id
_entity.type
_entity.pdbx_description
1 polymer ?
#
loop_
_entity_poly.entity_id
_entity_poly.type
_entity_poly.pdbx_seq_one_letter_code
_entity_poly.pdbx_strand_id
1 'polypeptide(L)'
;MSSKSIILERKGEKDGFAQRFGKEIPDGTLVFMEGKEGAGKSIFCQRFCISFLKNGFTCSYVSTQYTIKSYLRQCASVGYDVRKYLMAGKLFFISTEVTLAETKPKSTFLEALTTCKRLFDPDIIFIDSLSTLLLESLNEGNLVELTNFFNRLKGSGKIIIFTGNPNEWNEKIHNAFRMICDVHFKITRESMPGVGIVHNIYLEKYNGARHKYEPLTTFSVRPGVGLTIETSGVAF
;
A
#
# COMPACT_ATOMS: atom_id res chain seq x y z
N MET A 1 -4.20 25.36 10.26
CA MET A 1 -5.10 24.17 10.30
C MET A 1 -4.32 23.03 10.94
N SER A 2 -4.83 22.40 12.00
CA SER A 2 -4.16 21.25 12.61
C SER A 2 -4.25 20.09 11.63
N SER A 3 -3.13 19.70 11.05
CA SER A 3 -3.03 18.51 10.19
C SER A 3 -3.39 17.30 11.02
N LYS A 4 -4.43 16.57 10.60
CA LYS A 4 -4.79 15.30 11.22
C LYS A 4 -3.73 14.27 10.82
N SER A 5 -3.31 13.45 11.76
CA SER A 5 -2.39 12.36 11.51
C SER A 5 -3.10 11.04 11.73
N ILE A 6 -2.77 10.06 10.90
CA ILE A 6 -3.38 8.74 10.97
C ILE A 6 -2.41 7.78 11.65
N ILE A 7 -2.86 7.23 12.79
CA ILE A 7 -2.06 6.37 13.66
C ILE A 7 -1.87 4.99 13.02
N LEU A 8 -0.61 4.51 12.96
CA LEU A 8 -0.25 3.21 12.43
C LEU A 8 -0.38 2.06 13.45
N GLU A 9 -0.36 2.39 14.74
CA GLU A 9 -0.53 1.38 15.79
C GLU A 9 -1.93 0.78 15.73
N ARG A 10 -2.04 -0.54 15.78
CA ARG A 10 -3.34 -1.19 15.88
C ARG A 10 -3.89 -0.99 17.28
N LYS A 11 -5.08 -0.39 17.38
CA LYS A 11 -5.74 -0.15 18.67
C LYS A 11 -5.83 -1.45 19.49
N GLY A 12 -5.21 -1.42 20.67
CA GLY A 12 -5.17 -2.57 21.59
C GLY A 12 -4.00 -3.55 21.35
N GLU A 13 -3.10 -3.28 20.43
CA GLU A 13 -1.94 -4.15 20.15
C GLU A 13 -0.66 -3.33 20.09
N LYS A 14 0.39 -3.83 20.74
CA LYS A 14 1.75 -3.25 20.69
C LYS A 14 2.66 -4.25 19.99
N ASP A 15 2.82 -4.12 18.68
CA ASP A 15 3.62 -5.04 17.88
C ASP A 15 4.95 -4.42 17.34
N GLY A 16 5.30 -3.23 17.79
CA GLY A 16 6.50 -2.52 17.34
C GLY A 16 6.42 -1.95 15.92
N PHE A 17 5.39 -2.28 15.14
CA PHE A 17 5.25 -1.84 13.76
C PHE A 17 5.18 -0.31 13.63
N ALA A 18 4.30 0.31 14.42
CA ALA A 18 4.12 1.76 14.35
C ALA A 18 5.40 2.53 14.70
N GLN A 19 6.16 2.03 15.68
CA GLN A 19 7.43 2.65 16.09
C GLN A 19 8.48 2.65 14.98
N ARG A 20 8.53 1.57 14.17
CA ARG A 20 9.47 1.46 13.05
C ARG A 20 9.15 2.43 11.92
N PHE A 21 7.89 2.77 11.73
CA PHE A 21 7.43 3.60 10.61
C PHE A 21 6.90 4.97 11.04
N GLY A 22 7.44 5.54 12.14
CA GLY A 22 7.15 6.91 12.55
C GLY A 22 5.79 7.12 13.21
N LYS A 23 5.14 6.05 13.69
CA LYS A 23 3.88 6.00 14.46
C LYS A 23 2.64 6.46 13.72
N GLU A 24 2.73 7.43 12.82
CA GLU A 24 1.58 8.03 12.13
C GLU A 24 1.97 8.43 10.70
N ILE A 25 0.98 8.54 9.82
CA ILE A 25 1.13 9.12 8.48
C ILE A 25 0.31 10.41 8.45
N PRO A 26 0.88 11.56 8.03
CA PRO A 26 0.14 12.79 7.86
C PRO A 26 -1.01 12.64 6.85
N ASP A 27 -2.10 13.38 7.03
CA ASP A 27 -3.14 13.51 6.01
C ASP A 27 -2.57 14.13 4.71
N GLY A 28 -3.21 13.85 3.60
CA GLY A 28 -2.75 14.32 2.29
C GLY A 28 -1.43 13.71 1.82
N THR A 29 -1.11 12.49 2.28
CA THR A 29 0.15 11.80 1.95
C THR A 29 -0.03 10.84 0.78
N LEU A 30 0.90 10.87 -0.17
CA LEU A 30 1.06 9.87 -1.22
C LEU A 30 2.18 8.90 -0.84
N VAL A 31 1.83 7.63 -0.66
CA VAL A 31 2.75 6.55 -0.28
C VAL A 31 3.01 5.65 -1.46
N PHE A 32 4.26 5.49 -1.84
CA PHE A 32 4.70 4.55 -2.86
C PHE A 32 5.40 3.35 -2.21
N MET A 33 4.90 2.14 -2.48
CA MET A 33 5.51 0.87 -2.06
C MET A 33 6.06 0.15 -3.28
N GLU A 34 7.37 0.24 -3.46
CA GLU A 34 8.10 -0.36 -4.58
C GLU A 34 8.65 -1.73 -4.21
N GLY A 35 8.56 -2.70 -5.11
CA GLY A 35 9.18 -4.02 -4.93
C GLY A 35 8.78 -4.99 -6.02
N LYS A 36 9.64 -5.98 -6.26
CA LYS A 36 9.39 -7.07 -7.22
C LYS A 36 8.20 -7.93 -6.79
N GLU A 37 7.74 -8.81 -7.66
CA GLU A 37 6.77 -9.82 -7.31
C GLU A 37 7.26 -10.67 -6.12
N GLY A 38 6.35 -11.02 -5.20
CA GLY A 38 6.69 -11.78 -4.00
C GLY A 38 7.49 -11.01 -2.92
N ALA A 39 7.81 -9.73 -3.13
CA ALA A 39 8.55 -8.93 -2.15
C ALA A 39 7.78 -8.67 -0.84
N GLY A 40 6.45 -8.84 -0.81
CA GLY A 40 5.64 -8.61 0.38
C GLY A 40 4.83 -7.31 0.36
N LYS A 41 4.72 -6.63 -0.79
CA LYS A 41 3.95 -5.37 -0.92
C LYS A 41 2.51 -5.51 -0.42
N SER A 42 1.79 -6.51 -0.92
CA SER A 42 0.37 -6.72 -0.58
C SER A 42 0.16 -7.01 0.90
N ILE A 43 1.01 -7.81 1.53
CA ILE A 43 0.91 -8.08 2.98
C ILE A 43 1.20 -6.81 3.79
N PHE A 44 2.11 -5.96 3.31
CA PHE A 44 2.41 -4.68 3.93
C PHE A 44 1.22 -3.72 3.80
N CYS A 45 0.58 -3.63 2.62
CA CYS A 45 -0.69 -2.91 2.42
C CYS A 45 -1.81 -3.42 3.34
N GLN A 46 -1.98 -4.75 3.45
CA GLN A 46 -2.98 -5.37 4.34
C GLN A 46 -2.72 -5.02 5.81
N ARG A 47 -1.45 -4.98 6.23
CA ARG A 47 -1.08 -4.57 7.60
C ARG A 47 -1.44 -3.11 7.88
N PHE A 48 -1.20 -2.21 6.92
CA PHE A 48 -1.64 -0.81 7.03
C PHE A 48 -3.17 -0.71 7.05
N CYS A 49 -3.84 -1.39 6.13
CA CYS A 49 -5.30 -1.36 6.01
C CYS A 49 -5.99 -1.75 7.31
N ILE A 50 -5.59 -2.89 7.93
CA ILE A 50 -6.18 -3.31 9.21
C ILE A 50 -5.88 -2.32 10.35
N SER A 51 -4.70 -1.66 10.34
CA SER A 51 -4.38 -0.64 11.33
C SER A 51 -5.34 0.55 11.24
N PHE A 52 -5.53 1.06 10.03
CA PHE A 52 -6.42 2.20 9.80
C PHE A 52 -7.87 1.87 10.13
N LEU A 53 -8.36 0.71 9.70
CA LEU A 53 -9.71 0.24 10.04
C LEU A 53 -9.94 0.08 11.55
N LYS A 54 -8.95 -0.44 12.29
CA LYS A 54 -9.02 -0.56 13.76
C LYS A 54 -9.02 0.80 14.46
N ASN A 55 -8.41 1.80 13.85
CA ASN A 55 -8.41 3.19 14.33
C ASN A 55 -9.64 4.00 13.89
N GLY A 56 -10.60 3.36 13.21
CA GLY A 56 -11.90 3.97 12.87
C GLY A 56 -11.96 4.66 11.51
N PHE A 57 -10.87 4.66 10.75
CA PHE A 57 -10.83 5.23 9.40
C PHE A 57 -11.54 4.34 8.39
N THR A 58 -11.97 4.94 7.29
CA THR A 58 -12.55 4.24 6.15
C THR A 58 -11.48 4.00 5.08
N CYS A 59 -11.52 2.82 4.45
CA CYS A 59 -10.56 2.44 3.43
C CYS A 59 -11.26 1.99 2.15
N SER A 60 -10.67 2.29 1.00
CA SER A 60 -10.91 1.58 -0.25
C SER A 60 -9.68 0.77 -0.62
N TYR A 61 -9.88 -0.38 -1.24
CA TYR A 61 -8.81 -1.28 -1.65
C TYR A 61 -9.08 -1.82 -3.04
N VAL A 62 -8.27 -1.41 -4.01
CA VAL A 62 -8.26 -1.95 -5.37
C VAL A 62 -7.20 -3.04 -5.43
N SER A 63 -7.58 -4.23 -5.85
CA SER A 63 -6.64 -5.35 -6.03
C SER A 63 -6.65 -5.87 -7.46
N THR A 64 -5.46 -6.02 -8.04
CA THR A 64 -5.25 -6.67 -9.34
C THR A 64 -5.00 -8.17 -9.24
N GLN A 65 -4.77 -8.68 -8.00
CA GLN A 65 -4.39 -10.08 -7.76
C GLN A 65 -5.46 -10.90 -7.06
N TYR A 66 -6.37 -10.26 -6.34
CA TYR A 66 -7.33 -10.94 -5.48
C TYR A 66 -8.77 -10.68 -5.89
N THR A 67 -9.57 -11.74 -5.96
CA THR A 67 -11.02 -11.64 -5.81
C THR A 67 -11.35 -11.27 -4.37
N ILE A 68 -12.55 -10.77 -4.10
CA ILE A 68 -12.99 -10.49 -2.71
C ILE A 68 -12.85 -11.73 -1.81
N LYS A 69 -13.21 -12.91 -2.30
CA LYS A 69 -13.12 -14.17 -1.56
C LYS A 69 -11.68 -14.53 -1.21
N SER A 70 -10.77 -14.45 -2.18
CA SER A 70 -9.35 -14.75 -1.96
C SER A 70 -8.68 -13.71 -1.06
N TYR A 71 -9.03 -12.42 -1.19
CA TYR A 71 -8.55 -11.35 -0.32
C TYR A 71 -8.95 -11.58 1.15
N LEU A 72 -10.22 -11.87 1.42
CA LEU A 72 -10.70 -12.14 2.77
C LEU A 72 -10.02 -13.37 3.38
N ARG A 73 -9.83 -14.44 2.59
CA ARG A 73 -9.09 -15.64 3.01
C ARG A 73 -7.63 -15.33 3.32
N GLN A 74 -6.95 -14.56 2.47
CA GLN A 74 -5.58 -14.14 2.67
C GLN A 74 -5.43 -13.28 3.94
N CYS A 75 -6.27 -12.27 4.12
CA CYS A 75 -6.26 -11.45 5.32
C CYS A 75 -6.50 -12.28 6.59
N ALA A 76 -7.46 -13.21 6.57
CA ALA A 76 -7.75 -14.06 7.72
C ALA A 76 -6.58 -15.00 8.05
N SER A 77 -5.89 -15.56 7.03
CA SER A 77 -4.75 -16.48 7.22
C SER A 77 -3.57 -15.84 7.94
N VAL A 78 -3.44 -14.52 7.88
CA VAL A 78 -2.39 -13.75 8.56
C VAL A 78 -2.90 -12.93 9.75
N GLY A 79 -4.08 -13.25 10.26
CA GLY A 79 -4.64 -12.58 11.44
C GLY A 79 -5.16 -11.15 11.19
N TYR A 80 -5.35 -10.74 9.93
CA TYR A 80 -5.86 -9.41 9.54
C TYR A 80 -7.32 -9.50 9.10
N ASP A 81 -8.20 -10.06 9.94
CA ASP A 81 -9.61 -10.23 9.56
C ASP A 81 -10.33 -8.90 9.36
N VAL A 82 -10.64 -8.61 8.11
CA VAL A 82 -11.30 -7.38 7.69
C VAL A 82 -12.79 -7.55 7.39
N ARG A 83 -13.36 -8.77 7.55
CA ARG A 83 -14.76 -9.09 7.20
C ARG A 83 -15.77 -8.16 7.85
N LYS A 84 -15.62 -7.90 9.16
CA LYS A 84 -16.52 -6.99 9.88
C LYS A 84 -16.51 -5.57 9.33
N TYR A 85 -15.37 -5.09 8.83
CA TYR A 85 -15.26 -3.75 8.28
C TYR A 85 -15.87 -3.65 6.88
N LEU A 86 -15.76 -4.73 6.08
CA LEU A 86 -16.44 -4.84 4.80
C LEU A 86 -17.96 -4.81 5.00
N MET A 87 -18.49 -5.62 5.92
CA MET A 87 -19.92 -5.68 6.24
C MET A 87 -20.45 -4.36 6.81
N ALA A 88 -19.64 -3.64 7.57
CA ALA A 88 -19.98 -2.34 8.14
C ALA A 88 -19.82 -1.16 7.16
N GLY A 89 -19.44 -1.42 5.88
CA GLY A 89 -19.19 -0.39 4.90
C GLY A 89 -17.96 0.49 5.17
N LYS A 90 -17.07 0.06 6.08
CA LYS A 90 -15.82 0.76 6.40
C LYS A 90 -14.67 0.41 5.45
N LEU A 91 -14.76 -0.74 4.81
CA LEU A 91 -13.86 -1.17 3.75
C LEU A 91 -14.64 -1.32 2.45
N PHE A 92 -14.25 -0.60 1.42
CA PHE A 92 -14.75 -0.76 0.06
C PHE A 92 -13.69 -1.50 -0.77
N PHE A 93 -14.01 -2.70 -1.26
CA PHE A 93 -13.07 -3.53 -2.01
C PHE A 93 -13.48 -3.63 -3.48
N ILE A 94 -12.52 -3.42 -4.39
CA ILE A 94 -12.67 -3.59 -5.83
C ILE A 94 -11.66 -4.64 -6.31
N SER A 95 -12.16 -5.70 -6.94
CA SER A 95 -11.33 -6.62 -7.70
C SER A 95 -11.28 -6.15 -9.15
N THR A 96 -10.07 -6.01 -9.67
CA THR A 96 -9.83 -5.77 -11.09
C THR A 96 -9.18 -6.99 -11.73
N GLU A 97 -9.41 -8.19 -11.16
CA GLU A 97 -8.96 -9.44 -11.74
C GLU A 97 -9.54 -9.51 -13.16
N VAL A 98 -8.68 -9.20 -14.13
CA VAL A 98 -9.03 -9.27 -15.54
C VAL A 98 -9.12 -10.75 -15.88
N THR A 99 -10.31 -11.30 -15.90
CA THR A 99 -10.54 -12.54 -16.61
C THR A 99 -10.11 -12.28 -18.05
N LEU A 100 -9.18 -13.10 -18.56
CA LEU A 100 -8.65 -13.05 -19.94
C LEU A 100 -9.73 -13.05 -21.04
N ALA A 101 -11.00 -13.10 -20.66
CA ALA A 101 -12.18 -13.19 -21.54
C ALA A 101 -12.85 -11.82 -21.85
N GLU A 102 -12.54 -10.75 -21.14
CA GLU A 102 -13.18 -9.45 -21.41
C GLU A 102 -12.17 -8.45 -21.97
N THR A 103 -12.09 -8.40 -23.28
CA THR A 103 -11.30 -7.45 -24.09
C THR A 103 -11.95 -6.05 -24.08
N LYS A 104 -11.96 -5.37 -22.95
CA LYS A 104 -12.11 -3.91 -22.98
C LYS A 104 -10.74 -3.30 -23.29
N PRO A 105 -10.66 -2.28 -24.15
CA PRO A 105 -9.39 -1.64 -24.44
C PRO A 105 -8.77 -1.16 -23.12
N LYS A 106 -7.56 -1.61 -22.80
CA LYS A 106 -6.85 -1.27 -21.54
C LYS A 106 -6.53 0.24 -21.43
N SER A 107 -6.65 0.98 -22.53
CA SER A 107 -6.55 2.45 -22.58
C SER A 107 -7.59 3.19 -21.71
N THR A 108 -8.69 2.52 -21.31
CA THR A 108 -9.75 3.12 -20.48
C THR A 108 -9.53 2.96 -18.98
N PHE A 109 -8.48 2.25 -18.54
CA PHE A 109 -8.28 1.99 -17.11
C PHE A 109 -7.89 3.26 -16.32
N LEU A 110 -7.06 4.12 -16.89
CA LEU A 110 -6.70 5.39 -16.26
C LEU A 110 -7.96 6.28 -16.10
N GLU A 111 -8.78 6.37 -17.15
CA GLU A 111 -10.04 7.10 -17.11
C GLU A 111 -11.02 6.49 -16.10
N ALA A 112 -11.17 5.15 -16.10
CA ALA A 112 -12.02 4.46 -15.14
C ALA A 112 -11.56 4.69 -13.70
N LEU A 113 -10.24 4.66 -13.45
CA LEU A 113 -9.65 4.94 -12.15
C LEU A 113 -9.97 6.37 -11.71
N THR A 114 -9.72 7.37 -12.56
CA THR A 114 -9.88 8.79 -12.22
C THR A 114 -11.33 9.25 -12.11
N THR A 115 -12.27 8.54 -12.74
CA THR A 115 -13.71 8.86 -12.72
C THR A 115 -14.51 8.11 -11.66
N CYS A 116 -13.96 7.05 -11.05
CA CYS A 116 -14.62 6.23 -10.03
C CYS A 116 -14.69 6.98 -8.69
N LYS A 117 -15.61 7.94 -8.55
CA LYS A 117 -15.76 8.77 -7.34
C LYS A 117 -15.82 7.93 -6.06
N ARG A 118 -16.63 6.88 -6.05
CA ARG A 118 -16.82 6.02 -4.88
C ARG A 118 -15.53 5.39 -4.36
N LEU A 119 -14.54 5.17 -5.22
CA LEU A 119 -13.22 4.66 -4.83
C LEU A 119 -12.48 5.67 -3.94
N PHE A 120 -12.69 6.96 -4.16
CA PHE A 120 -11.98 8.05 -3.50
C PHE A 120 -12.78 8.75 -2.39
N ASP A 121 -13.98 8.25 -2.06
CA ASP A 121 -14.76 8.74 -0.91
C ASP A 121 -14.11 8.41 0.45
N PRO A 122 -13.52 7.20 0.68
CA PRO A 122 -12.88 6.87 1.94
C PRO A 122 -11.67 7.73 2.27
N ASP A 123 -11.24 7.69 3.55
CA ASP A 123 -10.08 8.46 4.04
C ASP A 123 -8.77 7.98 3.43
N ILE A 124 -8.65 6.66 3.23
CA ILE A 124 -7.43 6.01 2.76
C ILE A 124 -7.73 5.11 1.55
N ILE A 125 -6.92 5.27 0.51
CA ILE A 125 -7.07 4.57 -0.76
C ILE A 125 -5.86 3.67 -0.98
N PHE A 126 -6.08 2.36 -1.15
CA PHE A 126 -5.07 1.40 -1.54
C PHE A 126 -5.25 1.01 -3.01
N ILE A 127 -4.16 1.00 -3.77
CA ILE A 127 -4.12 0.53 -5.17
C ILE A 127 -2.99 -0.49 -5.29
N ASP A 128 -3.35 -1.76 -5.24
CA ASP A 128 -2.42 -2.91 -5.18
C ASP A 128 -2.69 -3.90 -6.33
N SER A 129 -2.03 -3.76 -7.50
CA SER A 129 -0.88 -2.93 -7.84
C SER A 129 -1.26 -1.87 -8.88
N LEU A 130 -0.78 -0.63 -8.69
CA LEU A 130 -0.98 0.43 -9.69
C LEU A 130 -0.20 0.13 -10.97
N SER A 131 1.01 -0.43 -10.87
CA SER A 131 1.83 -0.76 -12.04
C SER A 131 1.16 -1.82 -12.92
N THR A 132 0.58 -2.85 -12.33
CA THR A 132 -0.17 -3.87 -13.08
C THR A 132 -1.46 -3.29 -13.68
N LEU A 133 -2.17 -2.45 -12.91
CA LEU A 133 -3.43 -1.83 -13.34
C LEU A 133 -3.23 -0.92 -14.57
N LEU A 134 -2.12 -0.21 -14.62
CA LEU A 134 -1.83 0.79 -15.64
C LEU A 134 -0.73 0.37 -16.62
N LEU A 135 -0.34 -0.93 -16.64
CA LEU A 135 0.80 -1.44 -17.39
C LEU A 135 0.79 -1.02 -18.87
N GLU A 136 -0.37 -1.05 -19.50
CA GLU A 136 -0.53 -0.73 -20.92
C GLU A 136 -1.13 0.67 -21.18
N SER A 137 -1.70 1.30 -20.14
CA SER A 137 -2.39 2.59 -20.27
C SER A 137 -1.54 3.78 -19.83
N LEU A 138 -0.54 3.58 -18.97
CA LEU A 138 0.32 4.66 -18.49
C LEU A 138 1.53 4.87 -19.40
N ASN A 139 1.66 6.07 -19.87
CA ASN A 139 2.81 6.54 -20.65
C ASN A 139 3.24 7.94 -20.18
N GLU A 140 4.33 8.46 -20.74
CA GLU A 140 4.85 9.78 -20.35
C GLU A 140 3.84 10.91 -20.61
N GLY A 141 2.95 10.77 -21.60
CA GLY A 141 1.98 11.79 -21.96
C GLY A 141 0.84 11.94 -20.94
N ASN A 142 0.38 10.84 -20.35
CA ASN A 142 -0.72 10.87 -19.38
C ASN A 142 -0.27 10.77 -17.92
N LEU A 143 1.04 10.61 -17.67
CA LEU A 143 1.62 10.60 -16.33
C LEU A 143 1.36 11.90 -15.56
N VAL A 144 1.38 13.03 -16.25
CA VAL A 144 1.08 14.36 -15.68
C VAL A 144 -0.38 14.41 -15.19
N GLU A 145 -1.32 13.85 -15.95
CA GLU A 145 -2.74 13.80 -15.58
C GLU A 145 -2.93 12.98 -14.29
N LEU A 146 -2.33 11.80 -14.21
CA LEU A 146 -2.39 10.96 -13.01
C LEU A 146 -1.73 11.64 -11.80
N THR A 147 -0.61 12.30 -12.00
CA THR A 147 0.08 13.07 -10.96
C THR A 147 -0.80 14.20 -10.44
N ASN A 148 -1.41 14.97 -11.33
CA ASN A 148 -2.34 16.03 -10.96
C ASN A 148 -3.57 15.50 -10.23
N PHE A 149 -4.07 14.34 -10.62
CA PHE A 149 -5.17 13.67 -9.94
C PHE A 149 -4.79 13.29 -8.50
N PHE A 150 -3.63 12.66 -8.28
CA PHE A 150 -3.16 12.37 -6.93
C PHE A 150 -2.93 13.63 -6.09
N ASN A 151 -2.41 14.70 -6.67
CA ASN A 151 -2.22 15.96 -5.97
C ASN A 151 -3.57 16.59 -5.52
N ARG A 152 -4.63 16.48 -6.34
CA ARG A 152 -5.98 16.91 -5.92
C ARG A 152 -6.51 16.10 -4.74
N LEU A 153 -6.32 14.78 -4.75
CA LEU A 153 -6.73 13.91 -3.64
C LEU A 153 -5.95 14.23 -2.35
N LYS A 154 -4.63 14.44 -2.45
CA LYS A 154 -3.79 14.90 -1.35
C LYS A 154 -4.30 16.23 -0.78
N GLY A 155 -4.63 17.18 -1.65
CA GLY A 155 -5.17 18.49 -1.25
C GLY A 155 -6.50 18.39 -0.49
N SER A 156 -7.27 17.30 -0.68
CA SER A 156 -8.48 16.99 0.10
C SER A 156 -8.23 16.20 1.39
N GLY A 157 -6.98 16.00 1.77
CA GLY A 157 -6.56 15.28 2.99
C GLY A 157 -6.60 13.76 2.87
N LYS A 158 -6.77 13.20 1.66
CA LYS A 158 -6.77 11.75 1.45
C LYS A 158 -5.36 11.17 1.52
N ILE A 159 -5.22 9.98 2.08
CA ILE A 159 -3.99 9.20 1.98
C ILE A 159 -4.15 8.20 0.84
N ILE A 160 -3.19 8.21 -0.08
CA ILE A 160 -3.14 7.28 -1.20
C ILE A 160 -1.92 6.39 -1.02
N ILE A 161 -2.13 5.08 -0.99
CA ILE A 161 -1.07 4.07 -0.87
C ILE A 161 -1.15 3.20 -2.12
N PHE A 162 -0.11 3.24 -2.94
CA PHE A 162 -0.07 2.40 -4.12
C PHE A 162 1.20 1.57 -4.18
N THR A 163 1.10 0.40 -4.81
CA THR A 163 2.24 -0.48 -5.03
C THR A 163 2.68 -0.44 -6.49
N GLY A 164 3.98 -0.64 -6.73
CA GLY A 164 4.56 -0.74 -8.04
C GLY A 164 5.65 -1.79 -8.11
N ASN A 165 5.71 -2.47 -9.28
CA ASN A 165 6.76 -3.41 -9.60
C ASN A 165 7.78 -2.71 -10.53
N PRO A 166 9.07 -2.64 -10.16
CA PRO A 166 10.10 -1.97 -10.97
C PRO A 166 10.28 -2.58 -12.37
N ASN A 167 9.80 -3.82 -12.59
CA ASN A 167 9.90 -4.48 -13.88
C ASN A 167 8.71 -4.18 -14.82
N GLU A 168 7.64 -3.53 -14.33
CA GLU A 168 6.41 -3.28 -15.08
C GLU A 168 6.38 -1.90 -15.75
N TRP A 169 7.13 -0.93 -15.23
CA TRP A 169 7.23 0.42 -15.77
C TRP A 169 8.63 0.74 -16.24
N ASN A 170 8.76 1.67 -17.15
CA ASN A 170 10.08 2.21 -17.52
C ASN A 170 10.63 3.11 -16.38
N GLU A 171 11.94 3.34 -16.43
CA GLU A 171 12.66 4.10 -15.39
C GLU A 171 12.14 5.54 -15.22
N LYS A 172 11.68 6.18 -16.29
CA LYS A 172 11.15 7.55 -16.21
C LYS A 172 9.86 7.62 -15.39
N ILE A 173 8.95 6.67 -15.60
CA ILE A 173 7.71 6.57 -14.83
C ILE A 173 8.02 6.27 -13.36
N HIS A 174 8.94 5.33 -13.12
CA HIS A 174 9.37 5.02 -11.75
C HIS A 174 9.93 6.23 -11.03
N ASN A 175 10.87 6.94 -11.68
CA ASN A 175 11.48 8.13 -11.09
C ASN A 175 10.46 9.24 -10.84
N ALA A 176 9.48 9.41 -11.72
CA ALA A 176 8.41 10.37 -11.49
C ALA A 176 7.61 10.03 -10.22
N PHE A 177 7.24 8.76 -9.99
CA PHE A 177 6.54 8.36 -8.76
C PHE A 177 7.39 8.51 -7.50
N ARG A 178 8.68 8.17 -7.55
CA ARG A 178 9.63 8.41 -6.45
C ARG A 178 9.76 9.90 -6.12
N MET A 179 9.69 10.76 -7.13
CA MET A 179 9.76 12.22 -6.94
C MET A 179 8.50 12.77 -6.28
N ILE A 180 7.31 12.40 -6.75
CA ILE A 180 6.04 12.99 -6.30
C ILE A 180 5.50 12.38 -5.00
N CYS A 181 5.88 11.15 -4.64
CA CYS A 181 5.46 10.55 -3.37
C CYS A 181 6.06 11.29 -2.17
N ASP A 182 5.32 11.30 -1.06
CA ASP A 182 5.78 11.84 0.22
C ASP A 182 6.50 10.79 1.05
N VAL A 183 6.04 9.54 0.92
CA VAL A 183 6.64 8.38 1.59
C VAL A 183 6.97 7.33 0.56
N HIS A 184 8.22 6.84 0.58
CA HIS A 184 8.68 5.80 -0.33
C HIS A 184 9.23 4.61 0.47
N PHE A 185 8.58 3.47 0.30
CA PHE A 185 9.03 2.18 0.81
C PHE A 185 9.57 1.34 -0.35
N LYS A 186 10.81 0.89 -0.25
CA LYS A 186 11.38 -0.12 -1.14
C LYS A 186 11.43 -1.46 -0.40
N ILE A 187 10.75 -2.46 -0.94
CA ILE A 187 10.59 -3.76 -0.30
C ILE A 187 11.34 -4.82 -1.12
N THR A 188 12.24 -5.55 -0.47
CA THR A 188 12.98 -6.66 -1.07
C THR A 188 12.67 -7.99 -0.35
N ARG A 189 12.94 -9.09 -1.03
CA ARG A 189 12.83 -10.44 -0.49
C ARG A 189 14.18 -11.11 -0.60
N GLU A 190 14.66 -11.65 0.51
CA GLU A 190 15.96 -12.29 0.60
C GLU A 190 15.85 -13.64 1.31
N SER A 191 16.76 -14.56 1.00
CA SER A 191 16.89 -15.82 1.73
C SER A 191 18.09 -15.73 2.64
N MET A 192 17.86 -15.82 3.95
CA MET A 192 18.93 -15.80 4.96
C MET A 192 19.19 -17.21 5.48
N PRO A 193 20.46 -17.67 5.47
CA PRO A 193 20.83 -18.97 6.04
C PRO A 193 20.37 -19.10 7.50
N GLY A 194 19.72 -20.20 7.84
CA GLY A 194 19.24 -20.48 9.21
C GLY A 194 17.95 -19.74 9.61
N VAL A 195 17.52 -18.72 8.89
CA VAL A 195 16.31 -17.94 9.19
C VAL A 195 15.20 -18.23 8.19
N GLY A 196 15.55 -18.50 6.92
CA GLY A 196 14.59 -18.68 5.83
C GLY A 196 14.38 -17.43 5.00
N ILE A 197 13.14 -17.23 4.53
CA ILE A 197 12.78 -16.06 3.73
C ILE A 197 12.45 -14.90 4.64
N VAL A 198 13.19 -13.80 4.46
CA VAL A 198 12.96 -12.51 5.11
C VAL A 198 12.65 -11.43 4.07
N HIS A 199 11.99 -10.40 4.52
CA HIS A 199 11.70 -9.23 3.72
C HIS A 199 12.33 -8.01 4.37
N ASN A 200 13.01 -7.19 3.57
CA ASN A 200 13.56 -5.92 4.03
C ASN A 200 12.74 -4.77 3.49
N ILE A 201 12.38 -3.84 4.36
CA ILE A 201 11.70 -2.60 4.04
C ILE A 201 12.70 -1.46 4.24
N TYR A 202 13.07 -0.80 3.16
CA TYR A 202 13.84 0.42 3.17
C TYR A 202 12.87 1.60 3.08
N LEU A 203 12.91 2.47 4.08
CA LEU A 203 12.17 3.73 4.08
C LEU A 203 13.05 4.81 3.46
N GLU A 204 12.98 4.90 2.13
CA GLU A 204 13.86 5.75 1.31
C GLU A 204 13.50 7.25 1.40
N LYS A 205 12.23 7.55 1.69
CA LYS A 205 11.72 8.92 1.79
C LYS A 205 10.57 8.98 2.78
N TYR A 206 10.56 10.01 3.62
CA TYR A 206 9.43 10.29 4.52
C TYR A 206 9.32 11.80 4.76
N ASN A 207 8.55 12.48 3.92
CA ASN A 207 8.24 13.89 4.07
C ASN A 207 7.18 14.07 5.16
N GLY A 208 7.40 15.02 6.06
CA GLY A 208 6.44 15.33 7.12
C GLY A 208 6.44 14.36 8.31
N ALA A 209 7.46 13.49 8.43
CA ALA A 209 7.61 12.62 9.60
C ALA A 209 7.68 13.44 10.90
N ARG A 210 6.85 13.11 11.89
CA ARG A 210 6.80 13.79 13.20
C ARG A 210 7.50 13.01 14.30
N HIS A 211 7.79 11.75 14.07
CA HIS A 211 8.45 10.86 15.01
C HIS A 211 9.62 10.15 14.35
N LYS A 212 10.53 9.64 15.19
CA LYS A 212 11.61 8.76 14.72
C LYS A 212 11.05 7.57 13.97
N TYR A 213 11.74 7.17 12.91
CA TYR A 213 11.48 5.95 12.15
C TYR A 213 12.80 5.24 11.85
N GLU A 214 12.69 3.96 11.51
CA GLU A 214 13.85 3.14 11.14
C GLU A 214 13.98 3.13 9.62
N PRO A 215 15.16 3.48 9.06
CA PRO A 215 15.37 3.47 7.60
C PRO A 215 15.38 2.05 7.02
N LEU A 216 15.66 1.04 7.82
CA LEU A 216 15.63 -0.36 7.45
C LEU A 216 14.89 -1.18 8.52
N THR A 217 13.92 -1.96 8.09
CA THR A 217 13.18 -2.89 8.94
C THR A 217 13.09 -4.24 8.25
N THR A 218 13.55 -5.31 8.92
CA THR A 218 13.41 -6.67 8.46
C THR A 218 12.17 -7.30 9.06
N PHE A 219 11.41 -8.04 8.25
CA PHE A 219 10.21 -8.74 8.72
C PHE A 219 10.06 -10.12 8.08
N SER A 220 9.34 -10.98 8.76
CA SER A 220 8.81 -12.23 8.23
C SER A 220 7.29 -12.20 8.26
N VAL A 221 6.66 -13.13 7.54
CA VAL A 221 5.21 -13.32 7.53
C VAL A 221 4.89 -14.65 8.19
N ARG A 222 4.12 -14.61 9.29
CA ARG A 222 3.74 -15.80 10.06
C ARG A 222 2.24 -16.06 9.97
N PRO A 223 1.81 -17.29 9.67
CA PRO A 223 0.40 -17.66 9.69
C PRO A 223 -0.27 -17.30 11.01
N GLY A 224 -1.48 -16.73 10.97
CA GLY A 224 -2.26 -16.30 12.13
C GLY A 224 -1.76 -15.03 12.84
N VAL A 225 -0.53 -14.59 12.59
CA VAL A 225 0.11 -13.43 13.25
C VAL A 225 0.27 -12.25 12.28
N GLY A 226 0.63 -12.57 11.03
CA GLY A 226 0.89 -11.59 9.99
C GLY A 226 2.36 -11.16 9.93
N LEU A 227 2.57 -9.89 9.64
CA LEU A 227 3.89 -9.29 9.57
C LEU A 227 4.51 -9.21 10.97
N THR A 228 5.65 -9.85 11.15
CA THR A 228 6.42 -9.88 12.39
C THR A 228 7.76 -9.21 12.15
N ILE A 229 8.08 -8.19 12.95
CA ILE A 229 9.40 -7.53 12.90
C ILE A 229 10.45 -8.48 13.42
N GLU A 230 11.50 -8.70 12.66
CA GLU A 230 12.65 -9.46 13.08
C GLU A 230 13.64 -8.53 13.80
N THR A 231 13.92 -8.87 15.07
CA THR A 231 14.82 -8.10 15.94
C THR A 231 16.21 -8.75 16.02
N SER A 232 16.48 -9.78 15.22
CA SER A 232 17.79 -10.41 15.20
C SER A 232 18.84 -9.36 14.83
N GLY A 233 19.58 -8.95 15.84
CA GLY A 233 20.73 -8.07 15.66
C GLY A 233 21.67 -8.71 14.65
N VAL A 234 21.82 -8.07 13.49
CA VAL A 234 23.01 -8.25 12.71
C VAL A 234 24.10 -7.60 13.55
N ALA A 235 24.77 -8.40 14.36
CA ALA A 235 26.06 -8.02 14.89
C ALA A 235 26.97 -7.89 13.67
N PHE A 236 27.32 -6.65 13.30
CA PHE A 236 28.38 -6.35 12.37
C PHE A 236 29.75 -6.63 13.02
#